data_4c2d152b3388cf734f18389811f97686
#
_entry.id   4c2d152b3388cf734f18389811f97686
#
_cell.length_a   1.000
_cell.length_b   1.000
_cell.length_c   1.000
_cell.angle_alpha   90.00
_cell.angle_beta   90.00
_cell.angle_gamma   90.00
#
_symmetry.space_group_name_H-M   'P 1'
#
loop_
_entity.id
_entity.type
_entity.pdbx_description
1 polymer ?
#
loop_
_entity_poly.entity_id
_entity_poly.type
_entity_poly.pdbx_seq_one_letter_code
_entity_poly.pdbx_strand_id
1 'polypeptide(L)'
;MFTYYEPDTAPQDSKPLMAQSLASFGMLPNLHKVLAESAVTYKAYNDTFSAFMQDTSLSAVEQQVVFMTANYENNCHYCVPGHTWMMKSAGMPDALISALREGTPCQTVNFRHCRTL
;
A
#
# COMPACT_ATOMS: atom_id res chain seq x y z
N MET A 1 -15.97 -9.77 -13.11
CA MET A 1 -15.10 -10.63 -12.25
C MET A 1 -13.66 -10.34 -12.65
N PHE A 2 -12.75 -10.11 -11.71
CA PHE A 2 -11.35 -9.85 -12.04
C PHE A 2 -10.59 -11.15 -12.28
N THR A 3 -9.65 -11.13 -13.24
CA THR A 3 -8.71 -12.22 -13.45
C THR A 3 -7.48 -12.00 -12.56
N TYR A 4 -7.08 -13.05 -11.84
CA TYR A 4 -5.83 -13.05 -11.06
C TYR A 4 -4.76 -13.76 -11.89
N TYR A 5 -3.88 -12.99 -12.49
CA TYR A 5 -2.79 -13.53 -13.29
C TYR A 5 -1.67 -14.07 -12.41
N GLU A 6 -1.10 -15.18 -12.81
CA GLU A 6 0.18 -15.68 -12.28
C GLU A 6 1.31 -15.31 -13.26
N PRO A 7 2.58 -15.36 -12.85
CA PRO A 7 3.70 -14.96 -13.70
C PRO A 7 3.77 -15.69 -15.05
N ASP A 8 3.33 -16.93 -15.10
CA ASP A 8 3.30 -17.75 -16.32
C ASP A 8 2.10 -17.43 -17.23
N THR A 9 0.95 -17.05 -16.66
CA THR A 9 -0.29 -16.78 -17.39
C THR A 9 -0.49 -15.30 -17.76
N ALA A 10 0.29 -14.39 -17.18
CA ALA A 10 0.17 -12.97 -17.40
C ALA A 10 0.51 -12.56 -18.86
N PRO A 11 -0.11 -11.47 -19.36
CA PRO A 11 0.33 -10.83 -20.59
C PRO A 11 1.84 -10.56 -20.59
N GLN A 12 2.49 -10.75 -21.74
CA GLN A 12 3.94 -10.71 -21.85
C GLN A 12 4.54 -9.40 -21.32
N ASP A 13 3.90 -8.25 -21.60
CA ASP A 13 4.37 -6.93 -21.18
C ASP A 13 4.21 -6.67 -19.68
N SER A 14 3.36 -7.44 -18.99
CA SER A 14 3.14 -7.34 -17.54
C SER A 14 4.12 -8.20 -16.72
N LYS A 15 4.74 -9.22 -17.32
CA LYS A 15 5.64 -10.16 -16.61
C LYS A 15 6.84 -9.46 -15.92
N PRO A 16 7.53 -8.49 -16.55
CA PRO A 16 8.61 -7.78 -15.86
C PRO A 16 8.13 -6.99 -14.63
N LEU A 17 6.93 -6.41 -14.70
CA LEU A 17 6.33 -5.66 -13.59
C LEU A 17 5.96 -6.60 -12.43
N MET A 18 5.43 -7.79 -12.74
CA MET A 18 5.15 -8.82 -11.74
C MET A 18 6.43 -9.32 -11.06
N ALA A 19 7.49 -9.54 -11.83
CA ALA A 19 8.79 -9.94 -11.29
C ALA A 19 9.37 -8.88 -10.35
N GLN A 20 9.26 -7.59 -10.70
CA GLN A 20 9.65 -6.47 -9.84
C GLN A 20 8.84 -6.45 -8.54
N SER A 21 7.53 -6.63 -8.61
CA SER A 21 6.66 -6.67 -7.43
C SER A 21 7.00 -7.85 -6.52
N LEU A 22 7.21 -9.02 -7.10
CA LEU A 22 7.63 -10.21 -6.34
C LEU A 22 8.96 -9.98 -5.61
N ALA A 23 9.93 -9.36 -6.27
CA ALA A 23 11.22 -9.03 -5.66
C ALA A 23 11.08 -8.01 -4.52
N SER A 24 10.18 -7.02 -4.65
CA SER A 24 9.97 -5.96 -3.66
C SER A 24 9.22 -6.44 -2.42
N PHE A 25 8.22 -7.30 -2.57
CA PHE A 25 7.34 -7.73 -1.48
C PHE A 25 7.63 -9.15 -0.96
N GLY A 26 8.48 -9.92 -1.64
CA GLY A 26 8.69 -11.34 -1.33
C GLY A 26 7.51 -12.25 -1.66
N MET A 27 6.41 -11.67 -2.13
CA MET A 27 5.20 -12.32 -2.59
C MET A 27 4.54 -11.46 -3.66
N LEU A 28 3.61 -12.04 -4.43
CA LEU A 28 2.85 -11.27 -5.42
C LEU A 28 1.48 -10.93 -4.85
N PRO A 29 1.23 -9.65 -4.46
CA PRO A 29 -0.07 -9.24 -3.92
C PRO A 29 -1.19 -9.41 -4.96
N ASN A 30 -2.40 -9.74 -4.51
CA ASN A 30 -3.54 -9.94 -5.41
C ASN A 30 -3.87 -8.70 -6.26
N LEU A 31 -3.67 -7.49 -5.73
CA LEU A 31 -3.79 -6.26 -6.52
C LEU A 31 -2.87 -6.29 -7.75
N HIS A 32 -1.62 -6.70 -7.57
CA HIS A 32 -0.63 -6.78 -8.66
C HIS A 32 -1.00 -7.87 -9.69
N LYS A 33 -1.60 -8.97 -9.23
CA LYS A 33 -2.14 -10.01 -10.13
C LYS A 33 -3.28 -9.49 -10.99
N VAL A 34 -4.15 -8.64 -10.45
CA VAL A 34 -5.25 -8.00 -11.21
C VAL A 34 -4.71 -6.91 -12.14
N LEU A 35 -3.77 -6.08 -11.68
CA LEU A 35 -3.17 -5.02 -12.51
C LEU A 35 -2.42 -5.58 -13.72
N ALA A 36 -1.98 -6.83 -13.67
CA ALA A 36 -1.30 -7.50 -14.76
C ALA A 36 -2.16 -7.66 -16.03
N GLU A 37 -3.47 -7.45 -15.97
CA GLU A 37 -4.36 -7.35 -17.14
C GLU A 37 -3.89 -6.27 -18.12
N SER A 38 -3.34 -5.15 -17.61
CA SER A 38 -2.86 -4.02 -18.42
C SER A 38 -1.51 -3.54 -17.91
N ALA A 39 -0.46 -3.80 -18.68
CA ALA A 39 0.90 -3.35 -18.33
C ALA A 39 1.00 -1.83 -18.16
N VAL A 40 0.22 -1.05 -18.92
CA VAL A 40 0.19 0.43 -18.81
C VAL A 40 -0.39 0.84 -17.46
N THR A 41 -1.50 0.28 -17.06
CA THR A 41 -2.13 0.56 -15.76
C THR A 41 -1.25 0.10 -14.61
N TYR A 42 -0.65 -1.08 -14.73
CA TYR A 42 0.26 -1.62 -13.73
C TYR A 42 1.49 -0.74 -13.54
N LYS A 43 2.09 -0.29 -14.66
CA LYS A 43 3.23 0.62 -14.61
C LYS A 43 2.84 1.96 -13.95
N ALA A 44 1.72 2.55 -14.33
CA ALA A 44 1.24 3.81 -13.75
C ALA A 44 1.03 3.69 -12.23
N TYR A 45 0.46 2.59 -11.76
CA TYR A 45 0.33 2.29 -10.34
C TYR A 45 1.70 2.22 -9.65
N ASN A 46 2.63 1.43 -10.20
CA ASN A 46 3.96 1.27 -9.61
C ASN A 46 4.74 2.59 -9.57
N ASP A 47 4.69 3.37 -10.65
CA ASP A 47 5.38 4.67 -10.73
C ASP A 47 4.83 5.64 -9.67
N THR A 48 3.51 5.73 -9.54
CA THR A 48 2.87 6.61 -8.55
C THR A 48 3.19 6.17 -7.11
N PHE A 49 3.09 4.88 -6.84
CA PHE A 49 3.42 4.32 -5.52
C PHE A 49 4.89 4.58 -5.17
N SER A 50 5.80 4.32 -6.11
CA SER A 50 7.23 4.53 -5.92
C SER A 50 7.58 6.00 -5.69
N ALA A 51 6.99 6.90 -6.47
CA ALA A 51 7.19 8.34 -6.31
C ALA A 51 6.72 8.80 -4.91
N PHE A 52 5.55 8.34 -4.46
CA PHE A 52 5.10 8.67 -3.10
C PHE A 52 6.04 8.13 -2.03
N MET A 53 6.54 6.89 -2.18
CA MET A 53 7.42 6.28 -1.18
C MET A 53 8.83 6.87 -1.15
N GLN A 54 9.34 7.40 -2.27
CA GLN A 54 10.74 7.80 -2.42
C GLN A 54 10.95 9.32 -2.47
N ASP A 55 10.00 10.06 -3.06
CA ASP A 55 10.21 11.46 -3.40
C ASP A 55 9.50 12.44 -2.44
N THR A 56 8.74 11.93 -1.45
CA THR A 56 8.12 12.79 -0.44
C THR A 56 9.08 13.10 0.70
N SER A 57 8.84 14.21 1.41
CA SER A 57 9.54 14.56 2.65
C SER A 57 9.00 13.79 3.87
N LEU A 58 8.00 12.94 3.70
CA LEU A 58 7.39 12.17 4.78
C LEU A 58 8.27 10.98 5.17
N SER A 59 8.42 10.76 6.47
CA SER A 59 9.03 9.53 6.98
C SER A 59 8.19 8.29 6.63
N ALA A 60 8.78 7.10 6.67
CA ALA A 60 8.07 5.85 6.40
C ALA A 60 6.82 5.68 7.29
N VAL A 61 6.87 6.12 8.53
CA VAL A 61 5.72 6.11 9.45
C VAL A 61 4.62 7.07 8.98
N GLU A 62 4.97 8.30 8.63
CA GLU A 62 4.01 9.30 8.14
C GLU A 62 3.36 8.87 6.81
N GLN A 63 4.12 8.26 5.90
CA GLN A 63 3.58 7.67 4.67
C GLN A 63 2.50 6.62 4.97
N GLN A 64 2.74 5.75 5.96
CA GLN A 64 1.75 4.75 6.35
C GLN A 64 0.52 5.36 7.04
N VAL A 65 0.67 6.45 7.77
CA VAL A 65 -0.48 7.21 8.32
C VAL A 65 -1.35 7.74 7.18
N VAL A 66 -0.76 8.32 6.13
CA VAL A 66 -1.51 8.80 4.95
C VAL A 66 -2.26 7.66 4.28
N PHE A 67 -1.60 6.53 3.99
CA PHE A 67 -2.25 5.38 3.38
C PHE A 67 -3.38 4.82 4.22
N MET A 68 -3.16 4.64 5.53
CA MET A 68 -4.19 4.06 6.40
C MET A 68 -5.38 4.98 6.59
N THR A 69 -5.16 6.30 6.67
CA THR A 69 -6.25 7.27 6.71
C THR A 69 -7.09 7.18 5.43
N ALA A 70 -6.46 7.19 4.25
CA ALA A 70 -7.17 7.03 2.98
C ALA A 70 -7.92 5.69 2.90
N ASN A 71 -7.28 4.60 3.34
CA ASN A 71 -7.90 3.26 3.31
C ASN A 71 -9.11 3.15 4.24
N TYR A 72 -9.02 3.76 5.42
CA TYR A 72 -10.12 3.80 6.38
C TYR A 72 -11.30 4.63 5.85
N GLU A 73 -11.05 5.86 5.41
CA GLU A 73 -12.09 6.76 4.89
C GLU A 73 -12.80 6.19 3.64
N ASN A 74 -12.09 5.41 2.82
CA ASN A 74 -12.65 4.74 1.65
C ASN A 74 -13.18 3.33 1.91
N ASN A 75 -13.20 2.84 3.16
CA ASN A 75 -13.63 1.49 3.52
C ASN A 75 -12.92 0.39 2.71
N CYS A 76 -11.62 0.55 2.43
CA CYS A 76 -10.86 -0.41 1.64
C CYS A 76 -10.46 -1.63 2.46
N HIS A 77 -11.33 -2.62 2.56
CA HIS A 77 -11.09 -3.85 3.32
C HIS A 77 -9.89 -4.67 2.81
N TYR A 78 -9.51 -4.52 1.55
CA TYR A 78 -8.32 -5.14 0.99
C TYR A 78 -7.04 -4.41 1.41
N CYS A 79 -7.07 -3.06 1.43
CA CYS A 79 -5.88 -2.26 1.67
C CYS A 79 -5.46 -2.28 3.15
N VAL A 80 -6.42 -2.28 4.06
CA VAL A 80 -6.16 -2.24 5.51
C VAL A 80 -5.24 -3.36 6.00
N PRO A 81 -5.44 -4.65 5.68
CA PRO A 81 -4.50 -5.71 6.06
C PRO A 81 -3.10 -5.52 5.47
N GLY A 82 -3.00 -5.16 4.20
CA GLY A 82 -1.72 -4.95 3.52
C GLY A 82 -0.90 -3.83 4.17
N HIS A 83 -1.50 -2.66 4.37
CA HIS A 83 -0.84 -1.54 5.04
C HIS A 83 -0.60 -1.79 6.53
N THR A 84 -1.40 -2.63 7.20
CA THR A 84 -1.10 -3.09 8.56
C THR A 84 0.23 -3.83 8.62
N TRP A 85 0.48 -4.70 7.64
CA TRP A 85 1.76 -5.39 7.53
C TRP A 85 2.92 -4.41 7.29
N MET A 86 2.74 -3.44 6.39
CA MET A 86 3.75 -2.41 6.10
C MET A 86 4.03 -1.52 7.32
N MET A 87 3.00 -1.14 8.09
CA MET A 87 3.16 -0.40 9.35
C MET A 87 4.00 -1.16 10.38
N LYS A 88 3.73 -2.46 10.55
CA LYS A 88 4.53 -3.32 11.44
C LYS A 88 5.97 -3.41 10.96
N SER A 89 6.19 -3.57 9.66
CA SER A 89 7.53 -3.59 9.06
C SER A 89 8.28 -2.26 9.22
N ALA A 90 7.57 -1.14 9.26
CA ALA A 90 8.13 0.19 9.55
C ALA A 90 8.38 0.44 11.05
N GLY A 91 8.10 -0.54 11.91
CA GLY A 91 8.31 -0.43 13.36
C GLY A 91 7.30 0.45 14.08
N MET A 92 6.11 0.63 13.52
CA MET A 92 5.08 1.45 14.17
C MET A 92 4.55 0.74 15.44
N PRO A 93 4.28 1.51 16.53
CA PRO A 93 3.67 0.96 17.73
C PRO A 93 2.29 0.35 17.48
N ASP A 94 1.99 -0.80 18.07
CA ASP A 94 0.71 -1.49 17.90
C ASP A 94 -0.50 -0.61 18.26
N ALA A 95 -0.37 0.25 19.28
CA ALA A 95 -1.43 1.18 19.67
C ALA A 95 -1.78 2.19 18.55
N LEU A 96 -0.77 2.67 17.81
CA LEU A 96 -0.96 3.56 16.66
C LEU A 96 -1.59 2.80 15.49
N ILE A 97 -1.14 1.58 15.24
CA ILE A 97 -1.71 0.71 14.21
C ILE A 97 -3.19 0.46 14.47
N SER A 98 -3.56 0.12 15.71
CA SER A 98 -4.97 -0.11 16.09
C SER A 98 -5.80 1.17 15.92
N ALA A 99 -5.31 2.30 16.38
CA ALA A 99 -6.02 3.58 16.26
C ALA A 99 -6.30 3.95 14.78
N LEU A 100 -5.32 3.76 13.89
CA LEU A 100 -5.49 4.02 12.45
C LEU A 100 -6.48 3.06 11.79
N ARG A 101 -6.49 1.80 12.21
CA ARG A 101 -7.44 0.79 11.71
C ARG A 101 -8.88 1.04 12.13
N GLU A 102 -9.06 1.59 13.32
CA GLU A 102 -10.35 1.87 13.94
C GLU A 102 -10.86 3.29 13.68
N GLY A 103 -10.04 4.13 13.07
CA GLY A 103 -10.34 5.54 12.84
C GLY A 103 -10.46 6.36 14.13
N THR A 104 -9.82 5.89 15.21
CA THR A 104 -9.83 6.59 16.50
C THR A 104 -8.72 7.64 16.56
N PRO A 105 -8.88 8.72 17.36
CA PRO A 105 -7.83 9.72 17.51
C PRO A 105 -6.54 9.13 18.09
N CYS A 106 -5.42 9.40 17.46
CA CYS A 106 -4.11 8.97 17.95
C CYS A 106 -3.69 9.86 19.14
N GLN A 107 -3.83 9.38 20.37
CA GLN A 107 -3.47 10.15 21.57
C GLN A 107 -1.96 10.12 21.92
N THR A 108 -1.17 9.27 21.25
CA THR A 108 0.21 8.95 21.68
C THR A 108 1.31 9.41 20.75
N VAL A 109 0.99 10.07 19.64
CA VAL A 109 2.03 10.56 18.73
C VAL A 109 1.79 12.04 18.45
N ASN A 110 2.81 12.84 18.72
CA ASN A 110 2.82 14.28 18.44
C ASN A 110 2.93 14.51 16.91
N PHE A 111 2.04 13.86 16.14
CA PHE A 111 1.87 14.16 14.73
C PHE A 111 1.10 15.47 14.63
N ARG A 112 1.77 16.52 14.23
CA ARG A 112 1.17 17.85 13.99
C ARG A 112 0.02 17.83 12.98
N HIS A 113 -0.35 16.64 12.43
CA HIS A 113 -1.34 16.46 11.37
C HIS A 113 -2.28 15.26 11.56
N CYS A 114 -2.40 14.66 12.75
CA CYS A 114 -3.53 13.77 13.02
C CYS A 114 -4.80 14.61 13.21
N ARG A 115 -5.54 14.80 12.11
CA ARG A 115 -6.84 15.45 12.00
C ARG A 115 -6.88 16.96 12.29
N THR A 116 -6.63 17.73 11.26
CA THR A 116 -7.41 18.91 10.89
C THR A 116 -7.67 18.85 9.37
N LEU A 117 -8.58 18.01 8.98
CA LEU A 117 -9.37 18.13 7.75
C LEU A 117 -10.82 17.93 8.13
#